data_0ba8699544209adc51945f95c4933579
#
_entry.id   0ba8699544209adc51945f95c4933579
#
_cell.length_a   1.000
_cell.length_b   1.000
_cell.length_c   1.000
_cell.angle_alpha   90.00
_cell.angle_beta   90.00
_cell.angle_gamma   90.00
#
_symmetry.space_group_name_H-M   'P 1'
#
loop_
_entity.id
_entity.type
_entity.pdbx_description
1 polymer ?
#
loop_
_entity_poly.entity_id
_entity_poly.type
_entity_poly.pdbx_seq_one_letter_code
_entity_poly.pdbx_strand_id
1 'polypeptide(L)'
;IFGLTLNFGIFAKPVTMLIIVACINAINLIDGLDGLCAGISSIYFFTIAVIGFILNKFGGFDVILSLMMLGCTLGYLVHNFPPAKIYQGDAGSTFVGLMIAVVCLLGFKTATMTSLIMPLLLLAVPIMDTLFAIIRRKLKGQSIDHADKEHLHHQFLKKLDKKKWNILVKDLNGV
;
A
#
# COMPACT_ATOMS: atom_id res chain seq x y z
N ILE A 1 10.93 7.50 20.11
CA ILE A 1 11.96 7.11 19.16
C ILE A 1 13.23 7.82 19.59
N PHE A 2 14.34 7.12 19.86
CA PHE A 2 15.55 7.70 20.45
C PHE A 2 15.28 8.62 21.66
N GLY A 3 14.31 8.28 22.52
CA GLY A 3 13.90 9.09 23.66
C GLY A 3 13.05 10.33 23.35
N LEU A 4 12.73 10.58 22.07
CA LEU A 4 11.83 11.67 21.68
C LEU A 4 10.38 11.24 21.81
N THR A 5 9.66 11.84 22.75
CA THR A 5 8.20 11.75 22.84
C THR A 5 7.58 12.95 22.12
N LEU A 6 6.98 12.70 20.94
CA LEU A 6 6.20 13.72 20.24
C LEU A 6 4.80 13.78 20.86
N ASN A 7 4.54 14.82 21.62
CA ASN A 7 3.21 15.05 22.19
C ASN A 7 2.45 16.04 21.29
N PHE A 8 1.52 15.52 20.50
CA PHE A 8 0.72 16.34 19.58
C PHE A 8 -0.41 17.10 20.30
N GLY A 9 -0.64 16.86 21.59
CA GLY A 9 -1.69 17.52 22.36
C GLY A 9 -3.05 17.47 21.64
N ILE A 10 -3.68 18.63 21.44
CA ILE A 10 -4.98 18.76 20.78
C ILE A 10 -4.96 18.31 19.29
N PHE A 11 -3.80 18.36 18.63
CA PHE A 11 -3.63 17.93 17.25
C PHE A 11 -3.51 16.42 17.07
N ALA A 12 -3.43 15.63 18.14
CA ALA A 12 -3.31 14.18 18.05
C ALA A 12 -4.47 13.54 17.26
N LYS A 13 -5.71 13.98 17.54
CA LYS A 13 -6.91 13.45 16.84
C LYS A 13 -6.91 13.75 15.34
N PRO A 14 -6.75 15.02 14.88
CA PRO A 14 -6.72 15.31 13.46
C PRO A 14 -5.55 14.64 12.72
N VAL A 15 -4.37 14.55 13.36
CA VAL A 15 -3.22 13.84 12.76
C VAL A 15 -3.52 12.34 12.60
N THR A 16 -4.11 11.70 13.61
CA THR A 16 -4.52 10.29 13.52
C THR A 16 -5.54 10.06 12.39
N MET A 17 -6.55 10.91 12.27
CA MET A 17 -7.55 10.84 11.20
C MET A 17 -6.90 10.99 9.82
N LEU A 18 -5.97 11.93 9.69
CA LEU A 18 -5.25 12.16 8.43
C LEU A 18 -4.42 10.94 8.02
N ILE A 19 -3.73 10.29 8.96
CA ILE A 19 -2.97 9.06 8.72
C ILE A 19 -3.89 7.94 8.24
N ILE A 20 -5.03 7.74 8.91
CA ILE A 20 -5.99 6.69 8.54
C ILE A 20 -6.51 6.93 7.11
N VAL A 21 -7.00 8.13 6.82
CA VAL A 21 -7.55 8.48 5.52
C VAL A 21 -6.48 8.36 4.42
N ALA A 22 -5.26 8.79 4.72
CA ALA A 22 -4.14 8.70 3.79
C ALA A 22 -3.79 7.25 3.46
N CYS A 23 -3.72 6.35 4.45
CA CYS A 23 -3.46 4.92 4.23
C CYS A 23 -4.58 4.27 3.40
N ILE A 24 -5.85 4.55 3.73
CA ILE A 24 -7.00 4.02 2.99
C ILE A 24 -6.93 4.43 1.52
N ASN A 25 -6.75 5.72 1.24
CA ASN A 25 -6.67 6.21 -0.13
C ASN A 25 -5.44 5.68 -0.88
N ALA A 26 -4.28 5.59 -0.20
CA ALA A 26 -3.07 5.09 -0.81
C ALA A 26 -3.22 3.63 -1.28
N ILE A 27 -3.76 2.77 -0.42
CA ILE A 27 -3.96 1.35 -0.76
C ILE A 27 -5.04 1.19 -1.84
N ASN A 28 -6.11 1.97 -1.79
CA ASN A 28 -7.14 1.97 -2.82
C ASN A 28 -6.57 2.40 -4.19
N LEU A 29 -5.70 3.41 -4.23
CA LEU A 29 -5.04 3.83 -5.47
C LEU A 29 -4.04 2.80 -6.04
N ILE A 30 -3.42 2.00 -5.17
CA ILE A 30 -2.48 0.93 -5.58
C ILE A 30 -3.23 -0.28 -6.16
N ASP A 31 -4.52 -0.46 -5.84
CA ASP A 31 -5.34 -1.60 -6.28
C ASP A 31 -5.77 -1.51 -7.76
N GLY A 32 -4.92 -0.95 -8.60
CA GLY A 32 -5.14 -0.83 -10.05
C GLY A 32 -4.50 -1.93 -10.89
N LEU A 33 -3.73 -2.84 -10.30
CA LEU A 33 -3.04 -3.94 -10.99
C LEU A 33 -3.19 -5.25 -10.23
N ASP A 34 -3.37 -6.35 -10.99
CA ASP A 34 -3.49 -7.70 -10.45
C ASP A 34 -2.32 -8.03 -9.52
N GLY A 35 -2.62 -8.49 -8.31
CA GLY A 35 -1.66 -8.93 -7.30
C GLY A 35 -0.88 -7.81 -6.59
N LEU A 36 -0.94 -6.56 -7.06
CA LEU A 36 -0.10 -5.48 -6.54
C LEU A 36 -0.50 -5.08 -5.12
N CYS A 37 -1.76 -4.75 -4.91
CA CYS A 37 -2.29 -4.36 -3.60
C CYS A 37 -2.09 -5.47 -2.56
N ALA A 38 -2.48 -6.70 -2.90
CA ALA A 38 -2.33 -7.86 -2.02
C ALA A 38 -0.86 -8.18 -1.72
N GLY A 39 0.01 -8.10 -2.73
CA GLY A 39 1.45 -8.35 -2.59
C GLY A 39 2.12 -7.35 -1.65
N ILE A 40 1.91 -6.06 -1.88
CA ILE A 40 2.48 -4.99 -1.04
C ILE A 40 1.97 -5.09 0.40
N SER A 41 0.67 -5.32 0.57
CA SER A 41 0.06 -5.46 1.90
C SER A 41 0.59 -6.69 2.64
N SER A 42 0.80 -7.81 1.94
CA SER A 42 1.41 -9.02 2.52
C SER A 42 2.84 -8.76 2.99
N ILE A 43 3.65 -8.06 2.20
CA ILE A 43 5.01 -7.67 2.59
C ILE A 43 4.99 -6.77 3.83
N TYR A 44 4.07 -5.81 3.90
CA TYR A 44 3.91 -4.94 5.06
C TYR A 44 3.60 -5.75 6.33
N PHE A 45 2.55 -6.58 6.31
CA PHE A 45 2.13 -7.36 7.46
C PHE A 45 3.18 -8.39 7.88
N PHE A 46 3.85 -9.03 6.92
CA PHE A 46 4.99 -9.91 7.18
C PHE A 46 6.12 -9.18 7.90
N THR A 47 6.49 -8.00 7.44
CA THR A 47 7.56 -7.20 8.03
C THR A 47 7.25 -6.84 9.48
N ILE A 48 6.02 -6.39 9.77
CA ILE A 48 5.61 -6.07 11.16
C ILE A 48 5.63 -7.31 12.04
N ALA A 49 5.15 -8.45 11.54
CA ALA A 49 5.19 -9.71 12.26
C ALA A 49 6.63 -10.11 12.62
N VAL A 50 7.54 -10.08 11.64
CA VAL A 50 8.98 -10.41 11.85
C VAL A 50 9.62 -9.48 12.88
N ILE A 51 9.36 -8.18 12.80
CA ILE A 51 9.86 -7.21 13.78
C ILE A 51 9.33 -7.54 15.19
N GLY A 52 8.04 -7.88 15.28
CA GLY A 52 7.44 -8.30 16.54
C GLY A 52 8.12 -9.53 17.13
N PHE A 53 8.49 -10.49 16.31
CA PHE A 53 9.28 -11.67 16.72
C PHE A 53 10.67 -11.27 17.22
N ILE A 54 11.41 -10.45 16.48
CA ILE A 54 12.76 -10.01 16.85
C ILE A 54 12.76 -9.24 18.18
N LEU A 55 11.72 -8.44 18.43
CA LEU A 55 11.58 -7.64 19.64
C LEU A 55 10.96 -8.41 20.83
N ASN A 56 10.76 -9.73 20.72
CA ASN A 56 10.08 -10.59 21.72
C ASN A 56 8.69 -10.08 22.16
N LYS A 57 7.94 -9.48 21.23
CA LYS A 57 6.60 -8.94 21.47
C LYS A 57 5.49 -9.86 20.90
N PHE A 58 5.63 -11.17 21.09
CA PHE A 58 4.71 -12.17 20.52
C PHE A 58 3.23 -11.98 20.88
N GLY A 59 2.94 -11.40 22.03
CA GLY A 59 1.58 -11.12 22.51
C GLY A 59 1.09 -9.72 22.16
N GLY A 60 1.84 -8.94 21.38
CA GLY A 60 1.42 -7.60 20.97
C GLY A 60 0.22 -7.67 20.01
N PHE A 61 -0.80 -6.85 20.27
CA PHE A 61 -2.00 -6.85 19.43
C PHE A 61 -1.69 -6.46 17.97
N ASP A 62 -0.70 -5.61 17.75
CA ASP A 62 -0.15 -5.23 16.45
C ASP A 62 0.44 -6.45 15.70
N VAL A 63 1.17 -7.32 16.41
CA VAL A 63 1.77 -8.54 15.83
C VAL A 63 0.70 -9.56 15.49
N ILE A 64 -0.24 -9.81 16.40
CA ILE A 64 -1.35 -10.76 16.18
C ILE A 64 -2.19 -10.32 14.99
N LEU A 65 -2.57 -9.05 14.95
CA LEU A 65 -3.36 -8.48 13.86
C LEU A 65 -2.61 -8.56 12.51
N SER A 66 -1.30 -8.31 12.53
CA SER A 66 -0.46 -8.42 11.33
C SER A 66 -0.39 -9.85 10.82
N LEU A 67 -0.28 -10.86 11.69
CA LEU A 67 -0.28 -12.26 11.28
C LEU A 67 -1.63 -12.69 10.69
N MET A 68 -2.73 -12.24 11.28
CA MET A 68 -4.08 -12.51 10.76
C MET A 68 -4.25 -11.89 9.37
N MET A 69 -3.89 -10.62 9.22
CA MET A 69 -3.99 -9.92 7.94
C MET A 69 -3.03 -10.47 6.89
N LEU A 70 -1.84 -10.93 7.29
CA LEU A 70 -0.91 -11.63 6.41
C LEU A 70 -1.54 -12.89 5.82
N GLY A 71 -2.17 -13.73 6.66
CA GLY A 71 -2.89 -14.91 6.19
C GLY A 71 -4.00 -14.58 5.20
N CYS A 72 -4.81 -13.56 5.50
CA CYS A 72 -5.88 -13.09 4.62
C CYS A 72 -5.36 -12.58 3.27
N THR A 73 -4.33 -11.71 3.29
CA THR A 73 -3.79 -11.11 2.07
C THR A 73 -3.03 -12.12 1.21
N LEU A 74 -2.31 -13.08 1.81
CA LEU A 74 -1.66 -14.17 1.08
C LEU A 74 -2.69 -15.12 0.46
N GLY A 75 -3.74 -15.50 1.21
CA GLY A 75 -4.82 -16.35 0.69
C GLY A 75 -5.55 -15.70 -0.49
N TYR A 76 -5.82 -14.40 -0.39
CA TYR A 76 -6.39 -13.63 -1.49
C TYR A 76 -5.41 -13.54 -2.68
N LEU A 77 -4.11 -13.29 -2.44
CA LEU A 77 -3.09 -13.15 -3.46
C LEU A 77 -2.99 -14.37 -4.37
N VAL A 78 -3.19 -15.58 -3.85
CA VAL A 78 -3.20 -16.82 -4.66
C VAL A 78 -4.22 -16.76 -5.80
N HIS A 79 -5.35 -16.07 -5.60
CA HIS A 79 -6.41 -15.95 -6.60
C HIS A 79 -6.36 -14.63 -7.37
N ASN A 80 -5.69 -13.62 -6.83
CA ASN A 80 -5.50 -12.31 -7.44
C ASN A 80 -4.16 -12.17 -8.17
N PHE A 81 -3.29 -13.21 -8.13
CA PHE A 81 -2.05 -13.24 -8.90
C PHE A 81 -2.36 -13.21 -10.40
N PRO A 82 -1.57 -12.45 -11.21
CA PRO A 82 -1.82 -12.30 -12.63
C PRO A 82 -1.82 -13.64 -13.39
N PRO A 83 -2.84 -13.93 -14.25
CA PRO A 83 -4.07 -13.18 -14.46
C PRO A 83 -5.07 -13.37 -13.32
N ALA A 84 -5.59 -12.26 -12.75
CA ALA A 84 -6.47 -12.32 -11.59
C ALA A 84 -7.80 -13.03 -11.88
N LYS A 85 -8.20 -13.92 -10.97
CA LYS A 85 -9.49 -14.62 -11.02
C LYS A 85 -10.55 -13.95 -10.16
N ILE A 86 -10.13 -13.20 -9.14
CA ILE A 86 -11.00 -12.46 -8.22
C ILE A 86 -10.43 -11.06 -7.98
N TYR A 87 -11.32 -10.12 -7.72
CA TYR A 87 -11.00 -8.73 -7.41
C TYR A 87 -11.63 -8.34 -6.08
N GLN A 88 -10.89 -7.60 -5.24
CA GLN A 88 -11.38 -7.16 -3.93
C GLN A 88 -12.25 -5.91 -4.00
N GLY A 89 -12.10 -5.12 -5.07
CA GLY A 89 -12.79 -3.85 -5.26
C GLY A 89 -12.46 -2.82 -4.18
N ASP A 90 -13.16 -1.69 -4.23
CA ASP A 90 -12.95 -0.57 -3.30
C ASP A 90 -13.19 -0.98 -1.84
N ALA A 91 -14.15 -1.86 -1.57
CA ALA A 91 -14.43 -2.33 -0.23
C ALA A 91 -13.26 -3.10 0.38
N GLY A 92 -12.62 -3.98 -0.42
CA GLY A 92 -11.48 -4.76 0.04
C GLY A 92 -10.23 -3.90 0.20
N SER A 93 -9.91 -3.07 -0.79
CA SER A 93 -8.72 -2.22 -0.76
C SER A 93 -8.79 -1.16 0.35
N THR A 94 -9.96 -0.54 0.59
CA THR A 94 -10.14 0.40 1.69
C THR A 94 -10.05 -0.28 3.05
N PHE A 95 -10.58 -1.50 3.18
CA PHE A 95 -10.44 -2.30 4.41
C PHE A 95 -8.97 -2.63 4.70
N VAL A 96 -8.22 -3.10 3.70
CA VAL A 96 -6.78 -3.38 3.86
C VAL A 96 -6.02 -2.11 4.24
N GLY A 97 -6.32 -0.98 3.61
CA GLY A 97 -5.73 0.32 3.94
C GLY A 97 -6.02 0.75 5.38
N LEU A 98 -7.26 0.54 5.87
CA LEU A 98 -7.62 0.78 7.26
C LEU A 98 -6.80 -0.11 8.21
N MET A 99 -6.66 -1.40 7.90
CA MET A 99 -5.90 -2.34 8.73
C MET A 99 -4.41 -2.00 8.79
N ILE A 100 -3.82 -1.55 7.69
CA ILE A 100 -2.45 -1.01 7.67
C ILE A 100 -2.33 0.20 8.60
N ALA A 101 -3.29 1.14 8.53
CA ALA A 101 -3.30 2.31 9.42
C ALA A 101 -3.42 1.91 10.89
N VAL A 102 -4.30 0.98 11.22
CA VAL A 102 -4.49 0.48 12.60
C VAL A 102 -3.22 -0.16 13.13
N VAL A 103 -2.61 -1.08 12.38
CA VAL A 103 -1.35 -1.73 12.76
C VAL A 103 -0.23 -0.71 12.93
N CYS A 104 -0.14 0.26 12.01
CA CYS A 104 0.81 1.37 12.11
C CYS A 104 0.64 2.16 13.41
N LEU A 105 -0.57 2.58 13.73
CA LEU A 105 -0.87 3.38 14.92
C LEU A 105 -0.68 2.60 16.22
N LEU A 106 -0.94 1.30 16.23
CA LEU A 106 -0.63 0.41 17.36
C LEU A 106 0.88 0.27 17.56
N GLY A 107 1.63 0.08 16.46
CA GLY A 107 3.08 0.01 16.49
C GLY A 107 3.76 1.30 16.98
N PHE A 108 3.14 2.45 16.82
CA PHE A 108 3.61 3.72 17.36
C PHE A 108 3.77 3.71 18.89
N LYS A 109 2.86 3.06 19.61
CA LYS A 109 2.93 2.92 21.06
C LYS A 109 4.11 2.04 21.51
N THR A 110 4.59 1.18 20.63
CA THR A 110 5.67 0.23 20.91
C THR A 110 7.05 0.68 20.42
N ALA A 111 7.18 1.95 19.98
CA ALA A 111 8.45 2.62 19.68
C ALA A 111 9.28 2.01 18.52
N THR A 112 8.64 1.46 17.51
CA THR A 112 9.34 0.98 16.32
C THR A 112 9.19 1.98 15.17
N MET A 113 10.29 2.65 14.78
CA MET A 113 10.38 3.53 13.59
C MET A 113 9.88 2.83 12.33
N THR A 114 10.10 1.51 12.24
CA THR A 114 9.78 0.70 11.08
C THR A 114 8.29 0.65 10.78
N SER A 115 7.43 0.73 11.81
CA SER A 115 5.97 0.77 11.62
C SER A 115 5.48 2.06 10.96
N LEU A 116 6.28 3.13 11.01
CA LEU A 116 6.02 4.41 10.36
C LEU A 116 6.61 4.51 8.96
N ILE A 117 7.83 4.04 8.80
CA ILE A 117 8.56 4.16 7.53
C ILE A 117 7.82 3.40 6.43
N MET A 118 7.29 2.22 6.74
CA MET A 118 6.59 1.42 5.73
C MET A 118 5.29 2.08 5.21
N PRO A 119 4.33 2.51 6.04
CA PRO A 119 3.19 3.26 5.53
C PRO A 119 3.59 4.56 4.84
N LEU A 120 4.64 5.24 5.31
CA LEU A 120 5.13 6.45 4.67
C LEU A 120 5.71 6.17 3.28
N LEU A 121 6.44 5.08 3.10
CA LEU A 121 6.93 4.62 1.79
C LEU A 121 5.77 4.18 0.89
N LEU A 122 4.78 3.48 1.42
CA LEU A 122 3.57 3.12 0.70
C LEU A 122 2.77 4.35 0.25
N LEU A 123 2.68 5.36 1.11
CA LEU A 123 2.07 6.65 0.81
C LEU A 123 2.88 7.47 -0.20
N ALA A 124 4.20 7.34 -0.19
CA ALA A 124 5.06 8.12 -1.09
C ALA A 124 4.77 7.79 -2.56
N VAL A 125 4.49 6.53 -2.90
CA VAL A 125 4.21 6.12 -4.28
C VAL A 125 2.98 6.81 -4.87
N PRO A 126 1.77 6.73 -4.27
CA PRO A 126 0.59 7.39 -4.81
C PRO A 126 0.65 8.91 -4.68
N ILE A 127 1.30 9.45 -3.63
CA ILE A 127 1.50 10.89 -3.51
C ILE A 127 2.40 11.40 -4.64
N MET A 128 3.50 10.73 -4.93
CA MET A 128 4.40 11.09 -6.02
C MET A 128 3.72 10.95 -7.38
N ASP A 129 2.93 9.90 -7.60
CA ASP A 129 2.17 9.73 -8.85
C ASP A 129 1.17 10.87 -9.06
N THR A 130 0.44 11.24 -8.01
CA THR A 130 -0.51 12.36 -8.02
C THR A 130 0.21 13.70 -8.25
N LEU A 131 1.32 13.94 -7.57
CA LEU A 131 2.12 15.15 -7.75
C LEU A 131 2.67 15.24 -9.16
N PHE A 132 3.24 14.16 -9.70
CA PHE A 132 3.72 14.12 -11.08
C PHE A 132 2.60 14.33 -12.09
N ALA A 133 1.41 13.78 -11.85
CA ALA A 133 0.25 14.01 -12.70
C ALA A 133 -0.16 15.50 -12.69
N ILE A 134 -0.21 16.13 -11.52
CA ILE A 134 -0.54 17.55 -11.38
C ILE A 134 0.51 18.44 -12.08
N ILE A 135 1.80 18.19 -11.82
CA ILE A 135 2.91 18.94 -12.44
C ILE A 135 2.86 18.81 -13.96
N ARG A 136 2.68 17.58 -14.47
CA ARG A 136 2.59 17.33 -15.91
C ARG A 136 1.43 18.05 -16.57
N ARG A 137 0.24 18.07 -15.92
CA ARG A 137 -0.93 18.79 -16.43
C ARG A 137 -0.68 20.30 -16.44
N LYS A 138 -0.10 20.84 -15.38
CA LYS A 138 0.25 22.26 -15.29
C LYS A 138 1.25 22.67 -16.38
N LEU A 139 2.25 21.82 -16.68
CA LEU A 139 3.22 22.05 -17.74
C LEU A 139 2.60 21.96 -19.15
N LYS A 140 1.55 21.12 -19.33
CA LYS A 140 0.81 21.00 -20.59
C LYS A 140 -0.31 22.03 -20.76
N GLY A 141 -0.52 22.93 -19.78
CA GLY A 141 -1.60 23.93 -19.81
C GLY A 141 -3.00 23.35 -19.75
N GLN A 142 -3.15 22.09 -19.27
CA GLN A 142 -4.43 21.38 -19.18
C GLN A 142 -5.10 21.60 -17.83
N SER A 143 -6.44 21.60 -17.81
CA SER A 143 -7.22 21.67 -16.57
C SER A 143 -6.98 20.44 -15.69
N ILE A 144 -7.02 20.66 -14.37
CA ILE A 144 -6.78 19.62 -13.35
C ILE A 144 -7.82 18.50 -13.40
N ASP A 145 -9.02 18.78 -13.91
CA ASP A 145 -10.17 17.86 -13.96
C ASP A 145 -10.14 16.87 -15.15
N HIS A 146 -9.17 16.96 -16.06
CA HIS A 146 -9.09 16.01 -17.16
C HIS A 146 -8.56 14.65 -16.66
N ALA A 147 -9.31 13.59 -16.98
CA ALA A 147 -8.91 12.22 -16.70
C ALA A 147 -7.54 11.92 -17.30
N ASP A 148 -6.55 11.66 -16.45
CA ASP A 148 -5.19 11.34 -16.91
C ASP A 148 -5.07 9.83 -17.13
N LYS A 149 -4.89 9.43 -18.38
CA LYS A 149 -4.63 8.02 -18.77
C LYS A 149 -3.14 7.67 -18.69
N GLU A 150 -2.29 8.56 -18.18
CA GLU A 150 -0.83 8.38 -18.15
C GLU A 150 -0.28 8.19 -16.73
N HIS A 151 -0.96 7.41 -15.88
CA HIS A 151 -0.43 7.01 -14.58
C HIS A 151 0.90 6.24 -14.72
N LEU A 152 1.75 6.30 -13.68
CA LEU A 152 3.09 5.70 -13.66
C LEU A 152 3.10 4.24 -14.15
N HIS A 153 2.10 3.44 -13.78
CA HIS A 153 1.97 2.04 -14.21
C HIS A 153 1.75 1.92 -15.73
N HIS A 154 1.00 2.83 -16.36
CA HIS A 154 0.84 2.85 -17.82
C HIS A 154 2.13 3.24 -18.55
N GLN A 155 2.95 4.11 -17.96
CA GLN A 155 4.25 4.48 -18.53
C GLN A 155 5.27 3.33 -18.40
N PHE A 156 5.22 2.57 -17.29
CA PHE A 156 6.03 1.36 -17.12
C PHE A 156 5.65 0.28 -18.13
N LEU A 157 4.36 0.05 -18.36
CA LEU A 157 3.86 -0.89 -19.37
C LEU A 157 4.22 -0.47 -20.80
N LYS A 158 4.28 0.82 -21.09
CA LYS A 158 4.76 1.32 -22.42
C LYS A 158 6.26 1.16 -22.61
N LYS A 159 7.06 1.17 -21.54
CA LYS A 159 8.53 0.99 -21.59
C LYS A 159 8.94 -0.49 -21.58
N LEU A 160 8.16 -1.34 -20.95
CA LEU A 160 8.31 -2.78 -21.08
C LEU A 160 7.85 -3.16 -22.49
N ASP A 161 8.82 -3.55 -23.34
CA ASP A 161 8.60 -3.93 -24.72
C ASP A 161 7.37 -4.85 -24.83
N LYS A 162 6.31 -4.37 -25.49
CA LYS A 162 5.04 -5.11 -25.67
C LYS A 162 5.30 -6.55 -26.16
N LYS A 163 6.40 -6.78 -26.86
CA LYS A 163 6.82 -8.08 -27.37
C LYS A 163 7.27 -9.04 -26.26
N LYS A 164 8.01 -8.55 -25.26
CA LYS A 164 8.43 -9.35 -24.08
C LYS A 164 7.25 -9.69 -23.18
N TRP A 165 6.33 -8.74 -22.97
CA TRP A 165 5.13 -8.96 -22.18
C TRP A 165 4.18 -9.97 -22.83
N ASN A 166 3.95 -9.87 -24.13
CA ASN A 166 3.13 -10.82 -24.89
C ASN A 166 3.72 -12.24 -24.90
N ILE A 167 5.04 -12.38 -24.88
CA ILE A 167 5.70 -13.69 -24.75
C ILE A 167 5.46 -14.26 -23.35
N LEU A 168 5.65 -13.46 -22.30
CA LEU A 168 5.43 -13.87 -20.90
C LEU A 168 3.97 -14.28 -20.64
N VAL A 169 3.00 -13.52 -21.14
CA VAL A 169 1.56 -13.83 -21.01
C VAL A 169 1.18 -15.06 -21.83
N LYS A 170 1.82 -15.27 -22.97
CA LYS A 170 1.60 -16.45 -23.82
C LYS A 170 2.14 -17.74 -23.20
N ASP A 171 3.33 -17.66 -22.59
CA ASP A 171 3.95 -18.77 -21.86
C ASP A 171 3.18 -19.15 -20.59
N LEU A 172 2.57 -18.16 -19.90
CA LEU A 172 1.75 -18.38 -18.70
C LEU A 172 0.37 -18.95 -19.03
N ASN A 173 -0.18 -18.70 -20.21
CA ASN A 173 -1.49 -19.21 -20.64
C ASN A 173 -1.42 -20.58 -21.36
N GLY A 174 -0.23 -21.16 -21.53
CA GLY A 174 -0.08 -22.54 -22.06
C GLY A 174 -0.64 -22.74 -23.48
N VAL A 175 -0.64 -21.72 -24.33
CA VAL A 175 -1.05 -21.80 -25.75
C VAL A 175 0.09 -21.35 -26.63
#